data_4a1ce6d4fff7a037d741063865aaa38b
#
_entry.id   4a1ce6d4fff7a037d741063865aaa38b
#
_cell.length_a   1.000
_cell.length_b   1.000
_cell.length_c   1.000
_cell.angle_alpha   90.00
_cell.angle_beta   90.00
_cell.angle_gamma   90.00
#
_symmetry.space_group_name_H-M   'P 1'
#
loop_
_entity.id
_entity.type
_entity.pdbx_description
1 polymer ?
#
loop_
_entity_poly.entity_id
_entity_poly.type
_entity_poly.pdbx_seq_one_letter_code
_entity_poly.pdbx_strand_id
1 'polypeptide(L)'
;MKKTIVTSGLAVSLDGYAAGHNQTFEKPFGDHFDPILLDRWMFSEPEKRRHKKEIDAILDAGAFIMGSNMFGPKDRRLKPEWKGWWGDNPPYHAPVFVLSHHERGSIAMKGGTTFHFVADGIESALRKAKEAAGDRNVKIMGGANTVNQYLAAGLIDELWLHVAPVTVGAGTRLFEGAPNLKLEPIEVGGTSVVTHIRYNVLK
;
A
#
# COMPACT_ATOMS: atom_id res chain seq x y z
N MET A 1 0.49 -27.65 -1.31
CA MET A 1 1.05 -26.29 -1.06
C MET A 1 -0.11 -25.32 -0.91
N LYS A 2 -0.09 -24.47 0.12
CA LYS A 2 -1.10 -23.40 0.27
C LYS A 2 -0.90 -22.40 -0.89
N LYS A 3 -1.96 -22.04 -1.59
CA LYS A 3 -1.89 -21.06 -2.67
C LYS A 3 -1.53 -19.70 -2.07
N THR A 4 -0.42 -19.10 -2.49
CA THR A 4 -0.06 -17.73 -2.15
C THR A 4 -1.11 -16.79 -2.70
N ILE A 5 -1.78 -16.02 -1.84
CA ILE A 5 -2.74 -15.01 -2.26
C ILE A 5 -2.09 -13.62 -2.32
N VAL A 6 -2.62 -12.80 -3.20
CA VAL A 6 -2.21 -11.40 -3.37
C VAL A 6 -3.24 -10.51 -2.71
N THR A 7 -2.81 -9.78 -1.69
CA THR A 7 -3.69 -8.89 -0.93
C THR A 7 -3.29 -7.42 -1.14
N SER A 8 -4.24 -6.52 -0.96
CA SER A 8 -3.96 -5.08 -0.88
C SER A 8 -4.77 -4.46 0.24
N GLY A 9 -4.24 -3.39 0.83
CA GLY A 9 -4.95 -2.60 1.82
C GLY A 9 -4.62 -1.12 1.67
N LEU A 10 -5.64 -0.27 1.66
CA LEU A 10 -5.50 1.18 1.55
C LEU A 10 -6.46 1.90 2.49
N ALA A 11 -5.95 2.95 3.14
CA ALA A 11 -6.80 3.98 3.71
C ALA A 11 -7.30 4.90 2.59
N VAL A 12 -8.60 5.17 2.60
CA VAL A 12 -9.27 6.05 1.63
C VAL A 12 -10.27 6.96 2.32
N SER A 13 -10.48 8.14 1.76
CA SER A 13 -11.60 9.00 2.15
C SER A 13 -12.94 8.38 1.73
N LEU A 14 -14.05 8.87 2.27
CA LEU A 14 -15.40 8.42 1.90
C LEU A 14 -15.69 8.59 0.41
N ASP A 15 -15.09 9.59 -0.24
CA ASP A 15 -15.18 9.84 -1.69
C ASP A 15 -14.05 9.14 -2.50
N GLY A 16 -13.29 8.23 -1.86
CA GLY A 16 -12.42 7.25 -2.49
C GLY A 16 -10.99 7.72 -2.81
N TYR A 17 -10.53 8.82 -2.24
CA TYR A 17 -9.15 9.30 -2.46
C TYR A 17 -8.19 8.74 -1.42
N ALA A 18 -7.00 8.31 -1.86
CA ALA A 18 -5.94 7.76 -1.01
C ALA A 18 -4.76 8.74 -0.82
N ALA A 19 -4.62 9.74 -1.67
CA ALA A 19 -3.61 10.80 -1.57
C ALA A 19 -4.04 12.01 -2.40
N GLY A 20 -3.54 13.19 -2.06
CA GLY A 20 -3.65 14.40 -2.85
C GLY A 20 -2.67 14.40 -4.03
N HIS A 21 -2.65 15.53 -4.77
CA HIS A 21 -1.65 15.79 -5.81
C HIS A 21 -0.36 16.37 -5.22
N ASN A 22 0.69 16.47 -6.04
CA ASN A 22 1.93 17.18 -5.72
C ASN A 22 2.60 16.72 -4.40
N GLN A 23 2.79 15.43 -4.24
CA GLN A 23 3.53 14.87 -3.11
C GLN A 23 4.96 15.43 -3.05
N THR A 24 5.33 15.98 -1.91
CA THR A 24 6.69 16.48 -1.59
C THR A 24 7.17 15.86 -0.28
N PHE A 25 8.41 16.16 0.10
CA PHE A 25 8.94 15.71 1.38
C PHE A 25 8.17 16.30 2.58
N GLU A 26 7.77 17.56 2.48
CA GLU A 26 7.00 18.28 3.50
C GLU A 26 5.53 17.89 3.49
N LYS A 27 5.02 17.40 2.34
CA LYS A 27 3.64 16.98 2.13
C LYS A 27 3.61 15.56 1.55
N PRO A 28 3.88 14.53 2.34
CA PRO A 28 4.03 13.15 1.85
C PRO A 28 2.75 12.58 1.23
N PHE A 29 1.58 13.10 1.61
CA PHE A 29 0.28 12.73 1.03
C PHE A 29 -0.26 13.75 0.01
N GLY A 30 0.54 14.77 -0.33
CA GLY A 30 0.18 15.79 -1.33
C GLY A 30 -0.63 16.96 -0.79
N ASP A 31 -1.08 17.81 -1.72
CA ASP A 31 -1.87 18.98 -1.41
C ASP A 31 -3.27 18.63 -0.91
N HIS A 32 -3.82 19.47 -0.03
CA HIS A 32 -5.18 19.36 0.52
C HIS A 32 -5.45 18.04 1.27
N PHE A 33 -4.39 17.32 1.64
CA PHE A 33 -4.49 16.03 2.29
C PHE A 33 -3.87 16.10 3.68
N ASP A 34 -4.69 15.94 4.70
CA ASP A 34 -4.22 15.75 6.06
C ASP A 34 -4.10 14.25 6.34
N PRO A 35 -2.87 13.71 6.41
CA PRO A 35 -2.68 12.29 6.69
C PRO A 35 -3.25 11.86 8.05
N ILE A 36 -3.33 12.80 9.02
CA ILE A 36 -3.90 12.49 10.33
C ILE A 36 -5.39 12.16 10.20
N LEU A 37 -6.13 12.83 9.31
CA LEU A 37 -7.55 12.55 9.15
C LEU A 37 -7.83 11.18 8.52
N LEU A 38 -7.00 10.76 7.56
CA LEU A 38 -7.17 9.49 6.87
C LEU A 38 -6.66 8.30 7.69
N ASP A 39 -5.52 8.47 8.34
CA ASP A 39 -4.80 7.41 9.05
C ASP A 39 -4.84 7.56 10.57
N ARG A 40 -5.77 8.37 11.11
CA ARG A 40 -5.95 8.60 12.55
C ARG A 40 -6.04 7.29 13.32
N TRP A 41 -6.74 6.31 12.78
CA TRP A 41 -6.92 4.99 13.37
C TRP A 41 -5.61 4.24 13.59
N MET A 42 -4.59 4.52 12.78
CA MET A 42 -3.29 3.85 12.79
C MET A 42 -2.22 4.63 13.59
N PHE A 43 -2.31 5.96 13.64
CA PHE A 43 -1.25 6.80 14.22
C PHE A 43 -1.61 7.41 15.58
N SER A 44 -2.90 7.56 15.94
CA SER A 44 -3.28 8.16 17.21
C SER A 44 -3.62 7.12 18.28
N GLU A 45 -3.19 7.37 19.50
CA GLU A 45 -3.68 6.67 20.68
C GLU A 45 -5.01 7.32 21.15
N PRO A 46 -6.05 6.58 21.58
CA PRO A 46 -6.09 5.13 21.82
C PRO A 46 -6.49 4.30 20.59
N GLU A 47 -6.69 4.91 19.42
CA GLU A 47 -7.21 4.25 18.22
C GLU A 47 -6.26 3.13 17.76
N LYS A 48 -4.97 3.37 17.78
CA LYS A 48 -3.96 2.37 17.45
C LYS A 48 -4.12 1.05 18.22
N ARG A 49 -4.53 1.11 19.48
CA ARG A 49 -4.79 -0.10 20.30
C ARG A 49 -6.09 -0.79 19.89
N ARG A 50 -7.12 -0.02 19.53
CA ARG A 50 -8.43 -0.55 19.11
C ARG A 50 -8.35 -1.28 17.78
N HIS A 51 -7.48 -0.80 16.89
CA HIS A 51 -7.29 -1.31 15.53
C HIS A 51 -6.03 -2.16 15.36
N LYS A 52 -5.50 -2.71 16.46
CA LYS A 52 -4.25 -3.49 16.43
C LYS A 52 -4.29 -4.65 15.44
N LYS A 53 -5.43 -5.35 15.33
CA LYS A 53 -5.63 -6.45 14.38
C LYS A 53 -5.40 -6.00 12.93
N GLU A 54 -6.01 -4.90 12.54
CA GLU A 54 -5.92 -4.34 11.20
C GLU A 54 -4.52 -3.80 10.92
N ILE A 55 -3.89 -3.16 11.91
CA ILE A 55 -2.51 -2.67 11.81
C ILE A 55 -1.52 -3.81 11.66
N ASP A 56 -1.61 -4.85 12.49
CA ASP A 56 -0.75 -6.03 12.39
C ASP A 56 -0.91 -6.71 11.02
N ALA A 57 -2.14 -6.77 10.50
CA ALA A 57 -2.42 -7.36 9.19
C ALA A 57 -1.81 -6.57 8.01
N ILE A 58 -1.49 -5.26 8.17
CA ILE A 58 -0.81 -4.48 7.14
C ILE A 58 0.57 -5.07 6.82
N LEU A 59 1.27 -5.57 7.83
CA LEU A 59 2.65 -6.05 7.74
C LEU A 59 2.75 -7.58 7.67
N ASP A 60 1.63 -8.31 7.74
CA ASP A 60 1.63 -9.78 7.65
C ASP A 60 1.68 -10.26 6.20
N ALA A 61 2.88 -10.26 5.65
CA ALA A 61 3.17 -10.81 4.32
C ALA A 61 4.60 -11.36 4.23
N GLY A 62 4.87 -12.19 3.24
CA GLY A 62 6.21 -12.70 2.93
C GLY A 62 7.01 -11.79 2.03
N ALA A 63 6.32 -10.95 1.23
CA ALA A 63 6.91 -9.92 0.41
C ALA A 63 5.90 -8.80 0.14
N PHE A 64 6.42 -7.63 -0.17
CA PHE A 64 5.63 -6.43 -0.39
C PHE A 64 5.91 -5.83 -1.76
N ILE A 65 4.92 -5.15 -2.34
CA ILE A 65 5.08 -4.35 -3.56
C ILE A 65 4.55 -2.95 -3.29
N MET A 66 5.27 -1.92 -3.72
CA MET A 66 4.83 -0.54 -3.63
C MET A 66 5.22 0.27 -4.86
N GLY A 67 4.49 1.33 -5.12
CA GLY A 67 4.86 2.30 -6.14
C GLY A 67 5.97 3.23 -5.68
N SER A 68 6.71 3.80 -6.63
CA SER A 68 7.81 4.72 -6.34
C SER A 68 7.38 5.97 -5.56
N ASN A 69 6.14 6.43 -5.70
CA ASN A 69 5.62 7.57 -4.92
C ASN A 69 5.43 7.22 -3.44
N MET A 70 5.09 5.95 -3.14
CA MET A 70 5.03 5.49 -1.75
C MET A 70 6.43 5.32 -1.15
N PHE A 71 7.43 4.93 -1.94
CA PHE A 71 8.82 4.84 -1.48
C PHE A 71 9.43 6.21 -1.17
N GLY A 72 9.06 7.25 -1.92
CA GLY A 72 9.55 8.60 -1.69
C GLY A 72 9.02 9.62 -2.69
N PRO A 73 9.12 10.91 -2.36
CA PRO A 73 8.69 11.99 -3.22
C PRO A 73 9.59 12.08 -4.46
N LYS A 74 9.06 12.70 -5.52
CA LYS A 74 9.69 12.76 -6.84
C LYS A 74 11.10 13.39 -6.82
N ASP A 75 11.31 14.38 -5.96
CA ASP A 75 12.57 15.11 -5.81
C ASP A 75 13.64 14.35 -4.98
N ARG A 76 13.27 13.28 -4.29
CA ARG A 76 14.17 12.54 -3.41
C ARG A 76 14.38 11.07 -3.76
N ARG A 77 13.34 10.39 -4.25
CA ARG A 77 13.35 8.93 -4.43
C ARG A 77 14.45 8.38 -5.35
N LEU A 78 15.01 9.22 -6.22
CA LEU A 78 16.13 8.86 -7.12
C LEU A 78 17.50 9.22 -6.54
N LYS A 79 17.58 9.95 -5.44
CA LYS A 79 18.85 10.32 -4.82
C LYS A 79 19.46 9.11 -4.13
N PRO A 80 20.77 8.85 -4.27
CA PRO A 80 21.42 7.69 -3.68
C PRO A 80 21.25 7.58 -2.16
N GLU A 81 21.24 8.71 -1.46
CA GLU A 81 21.08 8.80 -0.01
C GLU A 81 19.66 8.52 0.48
N TRP A 82 18.65 8.58 -0.41
CA TRP A 82 17.27 8.32 -0.03
C TRP A 82 17.00 6.82 0.12
N LYS A 83 16.59 6.41 1.32
CA LYS A 83 16.32 5.01 1.68
C LYS A 83 14.86 4.72 2.04
N GLY A 84 13.94 5.63 1.70
CA GLY A 84 12.53 5.55 2.08
C GLY A 84 12.19 6.39 3.30
N TRP A 85 10.93 6.39 3.68
CA TRP A 85 10.39 7.20 4.76
C TRP A 85 10.65 6.63 6.16
N TRP A 86 10.99 5.34 6.27
CA TRP A 86 10.91 4.55 7.50
C TRP A 86 12.22 4.53 8.31
N GLY A 87 13.20 5.38 7.99
CA GLY A 87 14.50 5.38 8.65
C GLY A 87 15.30 4.08 8.42
N ASP A 88 16.18 3.75 9.36
CA ASP A 88 17.12 2.64 9.20
C ASP A 88 16.51 1.23 9.35
N ASN A 89 15.38 1.13 10.05
CA ASN A 89 14.72 -0.15 10.35
C ASN A 89 13.24 -0.13 9.91
N PRO A 90 12.96 -0.24 8.59
CA PRO A 90 11.61 -0.30 8.08
C PRO A 90 10.82 -1.48 8.64
N PRO A 91 9.50 -1.35 8.88
CA PRO A 91 8.71 -2.33 9.61
C PRO A 91 8.36 -3.60 8.80
N TYR A 92 8.79 -3.71 7.57
CA TYR A 92 8.42 -4.82 6.67
C TYR A 92 9.10 -6.13 7.03
N HIS A 93 10.38 -6.10 7.48
CA HIS A 93 11.20 -7.28 7.81
C HIS A 93 11.16 -8.38 6.74
N ALA A 94 10.98 -8.01 5.49
CA ALA A 94 10.83 -8.87 4.33
C ALA A 94 11.23 -8.11 3.03
N PRO A 95 11.40 -8.78 1.88
CA PRO A 95 11.64 -8.13 0.61
C PRO A 95 10.50 -7.18 0.20
N VAL A 96 10.85 -5.99 -0.26
CA VAL A 96 9.94 -4.96 -0.76
C VAL A 96 10.31 -4.61 -2.20
N PHE A 97 9.40 -4.84 -3.14
CA PHE A 97 9.60 -4.54 -4.55
C PHE A 97 9.00 -3.18 -4.88
N VAL A 98 9.84 -2.23 -5.26
CA VAL A 98 9.46 -0.85 -5.58
C VAL A 98 9.33 -0.71 -7.10
N LEU A 99 8.12 -0.48 -7.60
CA LEU A 99 7.88 -0.19 -9.01
C LEU A 99 8.47 1.18 -9.36
N SER A 100 9.37 1.20 -10.33
CA SER A 100 10.12 2.38 -10.74
C SER A 100 10.29 2.39 -12.25
N HIS A 101 10.35 3.56 -12.87
CA HIS A 101 10.76 3.71 -14.27
C HIS A 101 12.28 3.81 -14.43
N HIS A 102 13.02 3.77 -13.33
CA HIS A 102 14.47 3.89 -13.30
C HIS A 102 15.08 2.70 -12.58
N GLU A 103 16.12 2.17 -13.15
CA GLU A 103 16.93 1.15 -12.51
C GLU A 103 17.67 1.73 -11.30
N ARG A 104 17.68 0.98 -10.23
CA ARG A 104 18.42 1.28 -9.01
C ARG A 104 18.85 0.00 -8.32
N GLY A 105 20.07 -0.02 -7.78
CA GLY A 105 20.54 -1.15 -6.96
C GLY A 105 19.67 -1.37 -5.72
N SER A 106 19.61 -2.60 -5.26
CA SER A 106 18.84 -2.94 -4.05
C SER A 106 19.44 -2.28 -2.81
N ILE A 107 18.59 -1.94 -1.86
CA ILE A 107 18.97 -1.29 -0.59
C ILE A 107 18.60 -2.24 0.55
N ALA A 108 19.63 -2.85 1.16
CA ALA A 108 19.45 -3.62 2.39
C ALA A 108 19.34 -2.67 3.61
N MET A 109 18.35 -2.91 4.45
CA MET A 109 18.05 -2.14 5.64
C MET A 109 18.22 -3.00 6.90
N LYS A 110 18.29 -2.36 8.07
CA LYS A 110 18.25 -3.09 9.34
C LYS A 110 16.92 -3.86 9.48
N GLY A 111 16.92 -4.92 10.28
CA GLY A 111 15.73 -5.72 10.54
C GLY A 111 15.26 -6.63 9.41
N GLY A 112 16.06 -6.79 8.33
CA GLY A 112 15.77 -7.75 7.26
C GLY A 112 14.94 -7.22 6.09
N THR A 113 14.54 -5.94 6.10
CA THR A 113 13.93 -5.32 4.93
C THR A 113 14.96 -5.10 3.84
N THR A 114 14.63 -5.44 2.59
CA THR A 114 15.43 -5.07 1.42
C THR A 114 14.53 -4.48 0.35
N PHE A 115 14.82 -3.26 -0.09
CA PHE A 115 14.11 -2.64 -1.21
C PHE A 115 14.77 -3.06 -2.53
N HIS A 116 13.99 -3.67 -3.43
CA HIS A 116 14.36 -4.06 -4.78
C HIS A 116 13.61 -3.19 -5.77
N PHE A 117 14.31 -2.51 -6.67
CA PHE A 117 13.67 -1.66 -7.67
C PHE A 117 13.39 -2.45 -8.94
N VAL A 118 12.16 -2.35 -9.45
CA VAL A 118 11.65 -3.13 -10.59
C VAL A 118 11.17 -2.17 -11.66
N ALA A 119 11.82 -2.20 -12.83
CA ALA A 119 11.51 -1.31 -13.95
C ALA A 119 10.73 -2.01 -15.08
N ASP A 120 10.55 -3.32 -15.01
CA ASP A 120 9.97 -4.19 -16.03
C ASP A 120 8.48 -4.53 -15.78
N GLY A 121 7.79 -3.69 -15.00
CA GLY A 121 6.33 -3.68 -14.87
C GLY A 121 5.77 -4.49 -13.70
N ILE A 122 4.44 -4.42 -13.57
CA ILE A 122 3.71 -4.97 -12.40
C ILE A 122 3.75 -6.49 -12.34
N GLU A 123 3.72 -7.17 -13.48
CA GLU A 123 3.73 -8.65 -13.53
C GLU A 123 5.09 -9.20 -13.10
N SER A 124 6.18 -8.57 -13.54
CA SER A 124 7.53 -8.95 -13.12
C SER A 124 7.74 -8.73 -11.62
N ALA A 125 7.30 -7.58 -11.09
CA ALA A 125 7.35 -7.32 -9.66
C ALA A 125 6.56 -8.36 -8.87
N LEU A 126 5.36 -8.75 -9.34
CA LEU A 126 4.55 -9.76 -8.68
C LEU A 126 5.20 -11.15 -8.71
N ARG A 127 5.77 -11.54 -9.83
CA ARG A 127 6.50 -12.83 -9.93
C ARG A 127 7.66 -12.88 -8.94
N LYS A 128 8.52 -11.85 -8.93
CA LYS A 128 9.65 -11.72 -8.00
C LYS A 128 9.18 -11.72 -6.54
N ALA A 129 8.08 -11.03 -6.24
CA ALA A 129 7.51 -10.98 -4.90
C ALA A 129 6.96 -12.34 -4.46
N LYS A 130 6.27 -13.09 -5.33
CA LYS A 130 5.78 -14.46 -5.04
C LYS A 130 6.92 -15.42 -4.80
N GLU A 131 7.98 -15.37 -5.59
CA GLU A 131 9.19 -16.18 -5.40
C GLU A 131 9.84 -15.89 -4.03
N ALA A 132 9.95 -14.61 -3.65
CA ALA A 132 10.53 -14.21 -2.37
C ALA A 132 9.63 -14.52 -1.17
N ALA A 133 8.31 -14.47 -1.34
CA ALA A 133 7.34 -14.74 -0.27
C ALA A 133 7.24 -16.23 0.10
N GLY A 134 7.60 -17.15 -0.81
CA GLY A 134 7.41 -18.59 -0.61
C GLY A 134 5.95 -18.94 -0.38
N ASP A 135 5.66 -19.59 0.74
CA ASP A 135 4.29 -20.01 1.11
C ASP A 135 3.47 -18.89 1.81
N ARG A 136 4.05 -17.71 2.01
CA ARG A 136 3.37 -16.55 2.59
C ARG A 136 2.70 -15.69 1.51
N ASN A 137 1.79 -14.83 1.93
CA ASN A 137 1.08 -13.92 1.02
C ASN A 137 2.01 -12.82 0.49
N VAL A 138 1.65 -12.25 -0.67
CA VAL A 138 2.22 -11.02 -1.20
C VAL A 138 1.25 -9.86 -0.92
N LYS A 139 1.77 -8.72 -0.47
CA LYS A 139 0.95 -7.54 -0.21
C LYS A 139 1.32 -6.37 -1.12
N ILE A 140 0.31 -5.85 -1.82
CA ILE A 140 0.40 -4.60 -2.58
C ILE A 140 0.11 -3.46 -1.60
N MET A 141 1.12 -2.67 -1.27
CA MET A 141 1.05 -1.62 -0.24
C MET A 141 0.45 -0.31 -0.74
N GLY A 142 0.54 -0.06 -2.02
CA GLY A 142 0.07 1.19 -2.61
C GLY A 142 1.18 1.98 -3.33
N GLY A 143 1.01 3.31 -3.68
CA GLY A 143 -0.24 4.10 -3.57
C GLY A 143 -1.37 3.63 -4.50
N ALA A 144 -2.48 4.39 -4.52
CA ALA A 144 -3.67 3.99 -5.26
C ALA A 144 -3.41 3.69 -6.75
N ASN A 145 -2.59 4.43 -7.45
CA ASN A 145 -2.23 4.15 -8.84
C ASN A 145 -1.61 2.75 -9.02
N THR A 146 -0.79 2.31 -8.08
CA THR A 146 -0.23 0.96 -8.10
C THR A 146 -1.32 -0.08 -7.90
N VAL A 147 -2.16 0.10 -6.88
CA VAL A 147 -3.28 -0.81 -6.59
C VAL A 147 -4.24 -0.89 -7.77
N ASN A 148 -4.58 0.25 -8.39
CA ASN A 148 -5.45 0.30 -9.58
C ASN A 148 -4.91 -0.52 -10.76
N GLN A 149 -3.59 -0.48 -11.02
CA GLN A 149 -2.97 -1.30 -12.07
C GLN A 149 -3.13 -2.80 -11.77
N TYR A 150 -2.90 -3.23 -10.53
CA TYR A 150 -3.08 -4.63 -10.14
C TYR A 150 -4.55 -5.06 -10.14
N LEU A 151 -5.48 -4.18 -9.77
CA LEU A 151 -6.92 -4.43 -9.87
C LEU A 151 -7.36 -4.56 -11.34
N ALA A 152 -6.91 -3.65 -12.20
CA ALA A 152 -7.21 -3.67 -13.63
C ALA A 152 -6.70 -4.95 -14.32
N ALA A 153 -5.55 -5.47 -13.87
CA ALA A 153 -4.97 -6.72 -14.35
C ALA A 153 -5.58 -7.99 -13.70
N GLY A 154 -6.54 -7.87 -12.78
CA GLY A 154 -7.13 -9.01 -12.06
C GLY A 154 -6.15 -9.77 -11.16
N LEU A 155 -5.11 -9.10 -10.67
CA LEU A 155 -3.99 -9.71 -9.94
C LEU A 155 -4.11 -9.61 -8.41
N ILE A 156 -5.18 -9.01 -7.88
CA ILE A 156 -5.49 -8.95 -6.44
C ILE A 156 -6.56 -9.98 -6.13
N ASP A 157 -6.37 -10.77 -5.09
CA ASP A 157 -7.32 -11.77 -4.59
C ASP A 157 -8.18 -11.21 -3.45
N GLU A 158 -7.59 -10.39 -2.55
CA GLU A 158 -8.31 -9.75 -1.44
C GLU A 158 -7.98 -8.26 -1.35
N LEU A 159 -8.99 -7.45 -1.09
CA LEU A 159 -8.87 -6.01 -0.92
C LEU A 159 -9.41 -5.58 0.45
N TRP A 160 -8.58 -4.88 1.22
CA TRP A 160 -8.97 -4.26 2.48
C TRP A 160 -9.09 -2.75 2.30
N LEU A 161 -10.24 -2.21 2.61
CA LEU A 161 -10.47 -0.78 2.62
C LEU A 161 -10.58 -0.28 4.06
N HIS A 162 -9.86 0.78 4.35
CA HIS A 162 -9.93 1.52 5.61
C HIS A 162 -10.53 2.88 5.29
N VAL A 163 -11.87 2.97 5.35
CA VAL A 163 -12.62 4.16 4.92
C VAL A 163 -12.72 5.15 6.07
N ALA A 164 -12.03 6.28 5.96
CA ALA A 164 -12.14 7.38 6.91
C ALA A 164 -13.42 8.19 6.63
N PRO A 165 -14.13 8.69 7.68
CA PRO A 165 -15.37 9.46 7.54
C PRO A 165 -15.10 10.92 7.16
N VAL A 166 -14.30 11.13 6.11
CA VAL A 166 -13.93 12.44 5.57
C VAL A 166 -14.04 12.43 4.05
N THR A 167 -14.24 13.59 3.44
CA THR A 167 -14.15 13.81 2.00
C THR A 167 -12.96 14.69 1.67
N VAL A 168 -12.29 14.43 0.56
CA VAL A 168 -11.08 15.17 0.11
C VAL A 168 -11.36 15.97 -1.16
N GLY A 169 -12.19 15.44 -2.06
CA GLY A 169 -12.65 16.13 -3.27
C GLY A 169 -11.71 16.08 -4.45
N ALA A 170 -10.39 15.90 -4.24
CA ALA A 170 -9.40 15.83 -5.31
C ALA A 170 -8.19 15.00 -4.91
N GLY A 171 -7.48 14.42 -5.89
CA GLY A 171 -6.27 13.64 -5.63
C GLY A 171 -6.20 12.35 -6.43
N THR A 172 -5.52 11.36 -5.91
CA THR A 172 -5.40 10.02 -6.50
C THR A 172 -6.50 9.11 -5.96
N ARG A 173 -7.43 8.74 -6.83
CA ARG A 173 -8.61 7.95 -6.48
C ARG A 173 -8.35 6.46 -6.62
N LEU A 174 -8.84 5.68 -5.65
CA LEU A 174 -8.92 4.23 -5.80
C LEU A 174 -10.01 3.86 -6.81
N PHE A 175 -9.82 2.77 -7.54
CA PHE A 175 -10.67 2.26 -8.63
C PHE A 175 -10.67 3.10 -9.90
N GLU A 176 -9.86 4.15 -10.00
CA GLU A 176 -9.72 4.89 -11.24
C GLU A 176 -9.06 4.02 -12.32
N GLY A 177 -9.73 3.88 -13.46
CA GLY A 177 -9.28 3.00 -14.56
C GLY A 177 -9.40 1.50 -14.29
N ALA A 178 -9.91 1.09 -13.14
CA ALA A 178 -10.23 -0.31 -12.89
C ALA A 178 -11.53 -0.71 -13.62
N PRO A 179 -11.65 -1.96 -14.12
CA PRO A 179 -12.89 -2.46 -14.71
C PRO A 179 -13.99 -2.59 -13.64
N ASN A 180 -15.20 -2.96 -14.07
CA ASN A 180 -16.26 -3.32 -13.13
C ASN A 180 -15.84 -4.53 -12.30
N LEU A 181 -15.41 -4.27 -11.06
CA LEU A 181 -15.02 -5.30 -10.11
C LEU A 181 -16.24 -5.85 -9.38
N LYS A 182 -16.29 -7.14 -9.21
CA LYS A 182 -17.23 -7.79 -8.28
C LYS A 182 -16.50 -8.04 -6.96
N LEU A 183 -16.98 -7.41 -5.90
CA LEU A 183 -16.39 -7.47 -4.57
C LEU A 183 -17.40 -8.14 -3.62
N GLU A 184 -16.96 -9.20 -2.97
CA GLU A 184 -17.74 -9.90 -1.94
C GLU A 184 -17.22 -9.50 -0.55
N PRO A 185 -18.00 -8.81 0.28
CA PRO A 185 -17.56 -8.44 1.62
C PRO A 185 -17.48 -9.68 2.51
N ILE A 186 -16.33 -9.92 3.13
CA ILE A 186 -16.09 -11.07 4.01
C ILE A 186 -15.86 -10.65 5.46
N GLU A 187 -15.53 -9.39 5.71
CA GLU A 187 -15.39 -8.85 7.05
C GLU A 187 -15.70 -7.34 7.04
N VAL A 188 -16.47 -6.87 8.02
CA VAL A 188 -16.79 -5.44 8.21
C VAL A 188 -16.66 -5.12 9.70
N GLY A 189 -15.98 -4.02 10.01
CA GLY A 189 -15.79 -3.55 11.38
C GLY A 189 -15.33 -2.11 11.41
N GLY A 190 -15.05 -1.58 12.58
CA GLY A 190 -14.53 -0.22 12.71
C GLY A 190 -14.96 0.51 13.96
N THR A 191 -14.70 1.80 13.97
CA THR A 191 -15.07 2.76 15.02
C THR A 191 -15.62 4.04 14.39
N SER A 192 -15.83 5.08 15.18
CA SER A 192 -16.24 6.39 14.66
C SER A 192 -15.18 7.09 13.79
N VAL A 193 -13.95 6.61 13.77
CA VAL A 193 -12.83 7.23 13.01
C VAL A 193 -12.48 6.49 11.72
N VAL A 194 -12.94 5.24 11.55
CA VAL A 194 -12.67 4.42 10.36
C VAL A 194 -13.65 3.26 10.26
N THR A 195 -14.03 2.91 9.04
CA THR A 195 -14.69 1.63 8.72
C THR A 195 -13.72 0.74 7.95
N HIS A 196 -13.49 -0.47 8.46
CA HIS A 196 -12.68 -1.48 7.79
C HIS A 196 -13.60 -2.45 7.05
N ILE A 197 -13.33 -2.68 5.78
CA ILE A 197 -14.06 -3.64 4.96
C ILE A 197 -13.04 -4.50 4.22
N ARG A 198 -13.14 -5.81 4.38
CA ARG A 198 -12.34 -6.78 3.64
C ARG A 198 -13.21 -7.43 2.59
N TYR A 199 -12.71 -7.51 1.38
CA TYR A 199 -13.40 -8.09 0.23
C TYR A 199 -12.59 -9.22 -0.40
N ASN A 200 -13.27 -10.27 -0.85
CA ASN A 200 -12.78 -11.10 -1.94
C ASN A 200 -12.99 -10.36 -3.26
N VAL A 201 -11.98 -10.35 -4.11
CA VAL A 201 -12.08 -9.85 -5.49
C VAL A 201 -12.46 -11.03 -6.37
N LEU A 202 -13.71 -11.05 -6.85
CA LEU A 202 -14.22 -12.12 -7.70
C LEU A 202 -13.68 -11.95 -9.13
N LYS A 203 -13.16 -13.03 -9.70
CA LYS A 203 -12.57 -13.09 -11.06
C LYS A 203 -13.57 -13.64 -12.06
#